data_88b5e4f30b5afc56c6ccc5009a601708
#
_entry.id   88b5e4f30b5afc56c6ccc5009a601708
#
_cell.length_a   1.000
_cell.length_b   1.000
_cell.length_c   1.000
_cell.angle_alpha   90.00
_cell.angle_beta   90.00
_cell.angle_gamma   90.00
#
_symmetry.space_group_name_H-M   'P 1'
#
loop_
_entity.id
_entity.type
_entity.pdbx_description
1 polymer ?
#
loop_
_entity_poly.entity_id
_entity_poly.type
_entity_poly.pdbx_seq_one_letter_code
_entity_poly.pdbx_strand_id
1 'polypeptide(L)'
;NEEIGNVSKQGADSTLANIIIQKIWQSFGKNAVDCMTDISDGLMISVDVAHAYHPNHPALQDITNFPVLNKGFILKSASNQSYAWDAEILGSLLDLCGREEIPVQRFVKHSNVKGGGTIASVSSSHLPMRTADLGVGLLAMHSSCEMTGLKDQVALAQFAKAFFEN
;
A
#
# COMPACT_ATOMS: atom_id res chain seq x y z
N ASN A 1 -14.59 -4.14 5.60
CA ASN A 1 -15.03 -3.05 6.52
C ASN A 1 -14.00 -1.93 6.67
N GLU A 2 -13.00 -1.90 5.80
CA GLU A 2 -11.92 -0.90 5.82
C GLU A 2 -12.51 0.51 5.71
N GLU A 3 -13.33 0.76 4.72
CA GLU A 3 -13.95 2.07 4.44
C GLU A 3 -14.97 2.51 5.51
N ILE A 4 -15.52 1.58 6.30
CA ILE A 4 -16.60 1.87 7.25
C ILE A 4 -16.08 2.21 8.65
N GLY A 5 -14.83 1.99 8.94
CA GLY A 5 -14.31 2.39 10.24
C GLY A 5 -13.03 1.67 10.63
N ASN A 6 -11.92 2.37 10.45
CA ASN A 6 -10.64 1.91 10.93
C ASN A 6 -10.63 1.67 12.45
N VAL A 7 -11.35 2.49 13.21
CA VAL A 7 -11.49 2.43 14.69
C VAL A 7 -12.57 1.46 15.18
N SER A 8 -13.08 0.58 14.32
CA SER A 8 -14.01 -0.48 14.72
C SER A 8 -13.26 -1.71 15.25
N LYS A 9 -13.98 -2.65 15.89
CA LYS A 9 -13.38 -3.89 16.43
C LYS A 9 -12.67 -4.77 15.39
N GLN A 10 -12.99 -4.63 14.12
CA GLN A 10 -12.39 -5.35 12.99
C GLN A 10 -11.72 -4.43 11.97
N GLY A 11 -11.62 -3.15 12.24
CA GLY A 11 -10.96 -2.17 11.38
C GLY A 11 -9.44 -2.24 11.47
N ALA A 12 -8.77 -1.48 10.62
CA ALA A 12 -7.31 -1.45 10.54
C ALA A 12 -6.64 -0.97 11.84
N ASP A 13 -7.31 -0.13 12.62
CA ASP A 13 -6.87 0.39 13.92
C ASP A 13 -7.23 -0.53 15.11
N SER A 14 -7.67 -1.74 14.83
CA SER A 14 -7.95 -2.74 15.86
C SER A 14 -6.75 -3.67 16.08
N THR A 15 -6.77 -4.38 17.20
CA THR A 15 -5.78 -5.42 17.50
C THR A 15 -6.06 -6.76 16.79
N LEU A 16 -7.08 -6.82 15.93
CA LEU A 16 -7.52 -8.08 15.32
C LEU A 16 -6.41 -8.76 14.51
N ALA A 17 -5.71 -8.00 13.66
CA ALA A 17 -4.61 -8.53 12.86
C ALA A 17 -3.49 -9.09 13.76
N ASN A 18 -3.15 -8.37 14.83
CA ASN A 18 -2.16 -8.78 15.81
C ASN A 18 -2.55 -10.10 16.51
N ILE A 19 -3.81 -10.21 16.93
CA ILE A 19 -4.35 -11.44 17.54
C ILE A 19 -4.26 -12.62 16.57
N ILE A 20 -4.59 -12.42 15.30
CA ILE A 20 -4.54 -13.47 14.29
C ILE A 20 -3.09 -13.92 14.06
N ILE A 21 -2.17 -13.00 13.89
CA ILE A 21 -0.74 -13.29 13.69
C ILE A 21 -0.19 -14.05 14.90
N GLN A 22 -0.45 -13.61 16.12
CA GLN A 22 -0.01 -14.31 17.33
C GLN A 22 -0.55 -15.75 17.41
N LYS A 23 -1.81 -15.98 17.05
CA LYS A 23 -2.38 -17.33 17.01
C LYS A 23 -1.71 -18.21 15.95
N ILE A 24 -1.37 -17.66 14.79
CA ILE A 24 -0.63 -18.37 13.76
C ILE A 24 0.75 -18.76 14.30
N TRP A 25 1.49 -17.83 14.91
CA TRP A 25 2.81 -18.10 15.50
C TRP A 25 2.76 -19.17 16.59
N GLN A 26 1.77 -19.10 17.46
CA GLN A 26 1.55 -20.13 18.49
C GLN A 26 1.31 -21.51 17.88
N SER A 27 0.61 -21.61 16.75
CA SER A 27 0.37 -22.88 16.06
C SER A 27 1.67 -23.51 15.52
N PHE A 28 2.72 -22.70 15.28
CA PHE A 28 4.06 -23.14 14.92
C PHE A 28 4.96 -23.39 16.14
N GLY A 29 4.43 -23.31 17.36
CA GLY A 29 5.20 -23.53 18.59
C GLY A 29 6.11 -22.36 18.98
N LYS A 30 5.95 -21.18 18.34
CA LYS A 30 6.73 -19.99 18.66
C LYS A 30 6.12 -19.23 19.85
N ASN A 31 6.98 -18.63 20.67
CA ASN A 31 6.56 -17.81 21.81
C ASN A 31 6.30 -16.34 21.40
N ALA A 32 5.85 -15.51 22.35
CA ALA A 32 5.52 -14.11 22.07
C ALA A 32 6.74 -13.26 21.67
N VAL A 33 7.93 -13.58 22.18
CA VAL A 33 9.16 -12.83 21.83
C VAL A 33 9.56 -13.16 20.39
N ASP A 34 9.50 -14.43 19.99
CA ASP A 34 9.76 -14.85 18.61
C ASP A 34 8.79 -14.13 17.65
N CYS A 35 7.50 -14.07 18.03
CA CYS A 35 6.49 -13.38 17.24
C CYS A 35 6.82 -11.89 17.06
N MET A 36 7.21 -11.20 18.13
CA MET A 36 7.61 -9.79 18.07
C MET A 36 8.84 -9.56 17.19
N THR A 37 9.83 -10.43 17.29
CA THR A 37 11.03 -10.38 16.45
C THR A 37 10.69 -10.57 14.98
N ASP A 38 9.93 -11.61 14.65
CA ASP A 38 9.52 -11.89 13.28
C ASP A 38 8.65 -10.76 12.69
N ILE A 39 7.81 -10.11 13.50
CA ILE A 39 7.04 -8.93 13.07
C ILE A 39 7.98 -7.76 12.76
N SER A 40 8.94 -7.46 13.65
CA SER A 40 9.84 -6.31 13.43
C SER A 40 10.76 -6.49 12.22
N ASP A 41 11.14 -7.73 11.93
CA ASP A 41 11.98 -8.07 10.77
C ASP A 41 11.15 -8.27 9.50
N GLY A 42 9.84 -8.30 9.63
CA GLY A 42 8.89 -8.54 8.56
C GLY A 42 8.74 -7.39 7.59
N LEU A 43 8.00 -7.67 6.52
CA LEU A 43 7.62 -6.72 5.50
C LEU A 43 6.12 -6.79 5.25
N MET A 44 5.45 -5.66 5.33
CA MET A 44 4.02 -5.54 5.05
C MET A 44 3.79 -4.77 3.76
N ILE A 45 3.03 -5.38 2.86
CA ILE A 45 2.51 -4.72 1.66
C ILE A 45 1.03 -4.41 1.87
N SER A 46 0.69 -3.14 1.83
CA SER A 46 -0.69 -2.68 1.84
C SER A 46 -1.14 -2.41 0.40
N VAL A 47 -2.13 -3.16 -0.04
CA VAL A 47 -2.67 -3.06 -1.40
C VAL A 47 -4.03 -2.38 -1.36
N ASP A 48 -4.10 -1.21 -1.98
CA ASP A 48 -5.27 -0.35 -2.03
C ASP A 48 -5.34 0.34 -3.40
N VAL A 49 -6.10 1.39 -3.55
CA VAL A 49 -6.16 2.23 -4.75
C VAL A 49 -5.44 3.55 -4.54
N ALA A 50 -5.11 4.25 -5.62
CA ALA A 50 -4.49 5.57 -5.58
C ALA A 50 -5.18 6.51 -6.59
N HIS A 51 -5.15 7.81 -6.33
CA HIS A 51 -5.65 8.78 -7.30
C HIS A 51 -4.79 8.79 -8.56
N ALA A 52 -5.39 8.44 -9.70
CA ALA A 52 -4.75 8.63 -10.99
C ALA A 52 -4.86 10.10 -11.45
N TYR A 53 -3.99 10.49 -12.37
CA TYR A 53 -4.00 11.81 -12.97
C TYR A 53 -5.32 12.07 -13.71
N HIS A 54 -6.00 13.13 -13.29
CA HIS A 54 -7.22 13.59 -13.95
C HIS A 54 -6.93 14.81 -14.83
N PRO A 55 -7.10 14.73 -16.15
CA PRO A 55 -6.71 15.81 -17.07
C PRO A 55 -7.36 17.16 -16.77
N ASN A 56 -8.58 17.15 -16.25
CA ASN A 56 -9.31 18.39 -15.91
C ASN A 56 -8.90 18.99 -14.56
N HIS A 57 -8.08 18.28 -13.76
CA HIS A 57 -7.66 18.69 -12.42
C HIS A 57 -6.15 18.49 -12.20
N PRO A 58 -5.29 18.95 -13.12
CA PRO A 58 -3.85 18.69 -13.04
C PRO A 58 -3.20 19.29 -11.78
N ALA A 59 -3.73 20.40 -11.27
CA ALA A 59 -3.20 21.06 -10.08
C ALA A 59 -3.37 20.27 -8.77
N LEU A 60 -4.11 19.16 -8.78
CA LEU A 60 -4.27 18.29 -7.61
C LEU A 60 -3.17 17.23 -7.51
N GLN A 61 -2.33 17.12 -8.53
CA GLN A 61 -1.25 16.12 -8.60
C GLN A 61 0.13 16.80 -8.45
N ASP A 62 1.10 16.00 -8.00
CA ASP A 62 2.50 16.40 -8.10
C ASP A 62 2.91 16.55 -9.57
N ILE A 63 3.75 17.53 -9.86
CA ILE A 63 4.12 17.87 -11.25
C ILE A 63 5.04 16.85 -11.91
N THR A 64 5.66 15.96 -11.14
CA THR A 64 6.64 14.98 -11.62
C THR A 64 6.24 13.54 -11.33
N ASN A 65 5.42 13.29 -10.30
CA ASN A 65 5.04 11.95 -9.86
C ASN A 65 3.50 11.80 -9.86
N PHE A 66 2.93 11.84 -11.04
CA PHE A 66 1.50 11.68 -11.26
C PHE A 66 1.21 10.40 -12.06
N PRO A 67 0.52 9.43 -11.49
CA PRO A 67 0.26 8.17 -12.16
C PRO A 67 -0.85 8.29 -13.21
N VAL A 68 -0.67 7.64 -14.34
CA VAL A 68 -1.60 7.61 -15.46
C VAL A 68 -2.16 6.20 -15.62
N LEU A 69 -3.44 6.07 -15.92
CA LEU A 69 -4.09 4.76 -16.14
C LEU A 69 -3.38 3.95 -17.23
N ASN A 70 -3.27 2.65 -17.03
CA ASN A 70 -2.65 1.67 -17.92
C ASN A 70 -1.12 1.83 -18.12
N LYS A 71 -0.43 2.43 -17.14
CA LYS A 71 1.03 2.58 -17.14
C LYS A 71 1.73 1.78 -16.05
N GLY A 72 1.01 0.90 -15.36
CA GLY A 72 1.50 0.08 -14.28
C GLY A 72 0.88 0.42 -12.93
N PHE A 73 1.06 -0.47 -11.96
CA PHE A 73 0.60 -0.21 -10.60
C PHE A 73 1.42 0.93 -9.95
N ILE A 74 1.00 1.38 -8.78
CA ILE A 74 1.49 2.61 -8.16
C ILE A 74 2.11 2.29 -6.80
N LEU A 75 3.32 2.77 -6.56
CA LEU A 75 3.93 2.89 -5.24
C LEU A 75 3.63 4.28 -4.68
N LYS A 76 2.99 4.33 -3.51
CA LYS A 76 2.53 5.57 -2.89
C LYS A 76 3.54 6.10 -1.87
N SER A 77 3.69 7.42 -1.81
CA SER A 77 4.47 8.09 -0.77
C SER A 77 3.84 9.41 -0.37
N ALA A 78 3.97 9.74 0.91
CA ALA A 78 3.54 11.02 1.45
C ALA A 78 4.49 11.47 2.56
N SER A 79 4.90 12.73 2.54
CA SER A 79 5.84 13.29 3.53
C SER A 79 5.31 13.25 4.96
N ASN A 80 4.00 13.28 5.14
CA ASN A 80 3.32 13.21 6.42
C ASN A 80 2.95 11.78 6.85
N GLN A 81 3.50 10.76 6.16
CA GLN A 81 3.23 9.33 6.45
C GLN A 81 1.74 8.93 6.40
N SER A 82 0.90 9.70 5.70
CA SER A 82 -0.48 9.27 5.44
C SER A 82 -0.57 8.05 4.52
N TYR A 83 0.52 7.73 3.83
CA TYR A 83 0.82 6.45 3.20
C TYR A 83 2.10 5.92 3.85
N ALA A 84 2.11 4.65 4.25
CA ALA A 84 3.30 4.05 4.85
C ALA A 84 4.35 3.78 3.78
N TRP A 85 5.56 4.27 4.00
CA TRP A 85 6.69 4.07 3.10
C TRP A 85 8.00 4.45 3.78
N ASP A 86 9.09 3.87 3.33
CA ASP A 86 10.44 4.34 3.54
C ASP A 86 11.29 4.15 2.28
N ALA A 87 12.47 4.76 2.24
CA ALA A 87 13.29 4.75 1.04
C ALA A 87 13.91 3.36 0.75
N GLU A 88 14.22 2.58 1.78
CA GLU A 88 14.80 1.25 1.66
C GLU A 88 13.81 0.28 1.01
N ILE A 89 12.60 0.19 1.58
CA ILE A 89 11.57 -0.70 1.04
C ILE A 89 11.16 -0.28 -0.38
N LEU A 90 11.01 1.02 -0.62
CA LEU A 90 10.65 1.53 -1.93
C LEU A 90 11.71 1.20 -2.98
N GLY A 91 13.00 1.33 -2.62
CA GLY A 91 14.12 0.94 -3.49
C GLY A 91 14.10 -0.55 -3.81
N SER A 92 13.89 -1.41 -2.81
CA SER A 92 13.83 -2.87 -2.98
C SER A 92 12.66 -3.30 -3.90
N LEU A 93 11.49 -2.67 -3.75
CA LEU A 93 10.33 -2.98 -4.60
C LEU A 93 10.52 -2.49 -6.03
N LEU A 94 11.16 -1.33 -6.23
CA LEU A 94 11.50 -0.84 -7.57
C LEU A 94 12.53 -1.73 -8.25
N ASP A 95 13.52 -2.25 -7.51
CA ASP A 95 14.49 -3.21 -8.03
C ASP A 95 13.82 -4.53 -8.44
N LEU A 96 12.92 -5.06 -7.61
CA LEU A 96 12.10 -6.22 -7.96
C LEU A 96 11.32 -5.99 -9.26
N CYS A 97 10.63 -4.85 -9.36
CA CYS A 97 9.89 -4.50 -10.57
C CYS A 97 10.79 -4.41 -11.80
N GLY A 98 11.99 -3.86 -11.64
CA GLY A 98 12.97 -3.76 -12.73
C GLY A 98 13.49 -5.11 -13.20
N ARG A 99 13.77 -6.03 -12.27
CA ARG A 99 14.23 -7.39 -12.60
C ARG A 99 13.16 -8.24 -13.30
N GLU A 100 11.91 -8.08 -12.88
CA GLU A 100 10.77 -8.84 -13.39
C GLU A 100 10.04 -8.11 -14.55
N GLU A 101 10.57 -6.98 -15.01
CA GLU A 101 9.98 -6.15 -16.08
C GLU A 101 8.52 -5.75 -15.82
N ILE A 102 8.15 -5.53 -14.55
CA ILE A 102 6.80 -5.19 -14.13
C ILE A 102 6.61 -3.67 -14.19
N PRO A 103 5.62 -3.17 -14.96
CA PRO A 103 5.35 -1.74 -15.04
C PRO A 103 4.91 -1.17 -13.69
N VAL A 104 5.62 -0.15 -13.23
CA VAL A 104 5.35 0.52 -11.95
C VAL A 104 5.47 2.03 -12.10
N GLN A 105 4.62 2.76 -11.37
CA GLN A 105 4.60 4.21 -11.31
C GLN A 105 4.78 4.67 -9.87
N ARG A 106 5.15 5.93 -9.68
CA ARG A 106 5.21 6.56 -8.37
C ARG A 106 4.09 7.58 -8.23
N PHE A 107 3.48 7.60 -7.06
CA PHE A 107 2.59 8.67 -6.62
C PHE A 107 3.20 9.37 -5.40
N VAL A 108 3.38 10.66 -5.53
CA VAL A 108 3.75 11.52 -4.40
C VAL A 108 2.56 12.43 -4.10
N LYS A 109 2.08 12.37 -2.85
CA LYS A 109 0.94 13.20 -2.45
C LYS A 109 1.31 14.67 -2.51
N HIS A 110 0.53 15.45 -3.24
CA HIS A 110 0.71 16.91 -3.31
C HIS A 110 0.47 17.54 -1.95
N SER A 111 1.41 18.36 -1.47
CA SER A 111 1.42 18.88 -0.10
C SER A 111 0.21 19.75 0.26
N ASN A 112 -0.34 20.48 -0.72
CA ASN A 112 -1.50 21.35 -0.53
C ASN A 112 -2.85 20.65 -0.69
N VAL A 113 -2.86 19.35 -1.07
CA VAL A 113 -4.10 18.62 -1.25
C VAL A 113 -4.39 17.81 0.02
N LYS A 114 -5.50 18.15 0.67
CA LYS A 114 -6.03 17.33 1.77
C LYS A 114 -6.47 15.98 1.19
N GLY A 115 -6.07 14.91 1.80
CA GLY A 115 -6.47 13.56 1.42
C GLY A 115 -6.56 12.68 2.65
N GLY A 116 -7.23 11.56 2.54
CA GLY A 116 -7.23 10.51 3.55
C GLY A 116 -5.85 9.87 3.70
N GLY A 117 -5.76 8.96 4.62
CA GLY A 117 -4.69 7.97 4.72
C GLY A 117 -5.18 6.62 4.19
N THR A 118 -4.32 5.63 4.28
CA THR A 118 -4.64 4.25 3.96
C THR A 118 -4.52 3.38 5.19
N ILE A 119 -4.99 2.15 5.09
CA ILE A 119 -4.89 1.18 6.19
C ILE A 119 -3.43 0.92 6.59
N ALA A 120 -2.49 1.06 5.67
CA ALA A 120 -1.06 0.84 5.93
C ALA A 120 -0.51 1.74 7.03
N SER A 121 -0.83 3.03 7.00
CA SER A 121 -0.36 3.99 8.01
C SER A 121 -0.88 3.67 9.40
N VAL A 122 -2.09 3.14 9.49
CA VAL A 122 -2.72 2.73 10.76
C VAL A 122 -2.20 1.37 11.21
N SER A 123 -2.22 0.38 10.31
CA SER A 123 -1.80 -0.99 10.64
C SER A 123 -0.32 -1.08 11.04
N SER A 124 0.56 -0.26 10.43
CA SER A 124 1.98 -0.23 10.78
C SER A 124 2.25 0.28 12.21
N SER A 125 1.33 1.02 12.81
CA SER A 125 1.44 1.41 14.22
C SER A 125 1.16 0.28 15.20
N HIS A 126 0.39 -0.72 14.78
CA HIS A 126 0.07 -1.91 15.57
C HIS A 126 0.97 -3.11 15.24
N LEU A 127 1.47 -3.16 14.03
CA LEU A 127 2.39 -4.17 13.52
C LEU A 127 3.64 -3.42 12.99
N PRO A 128 4.63 -3.14 13.85
CA PRO A 128 5.76 -2.27 13.52
C PRO A 128 6.78 -2.97 12.61
N MET A 129 6.35 -3.33 11.42
CA MET A 129 7.19 -3.88 10.36
C MET A 129 7.40 -2.87 9.24
N ARG A 130 8.44 -3.06 8.44
CA ARG A 130 8.65 -2.24 7.24
C ARG A 130 7.42 -2.35 6.35
N THR A 131 6.86 -1.21 5.95
CA THR A 131 5.57 -1.19 5.27
C THR A 131 5.64 -0.36 3.99
N ALA A 132 5.09 -0.89 2.90
CA ALA A 132 4.88 -0.15 1.66
C ALA A 132 3.40 -0.14 1.28
N ASP A 133 2.94 1.03 0.88
CA ASP A 133 1.59 1.28 0.42
C ASP A 133 1.57 1.39 -1.10
N LEU A 134 0.79 0.57 -1.75
CA LEU A 134 0.73 0.50 -3.20
C LEU A 134 -0.68 0.17 -3.70
N GLY A 135 -0.89 0.24 -5.00
CA GLY A 135 -2.19 -0.11 -5.57
C GLY A 135 -2.35 0.27 -7.03
N VAL A 136 -3.58 0.32 -7.49
CA VAL A 136 -3.91 0.70 -8.86
C VAL A 136 -4.44 2.12 -8.93
N GLY A 137 -4.22 2.77 -10.07
CA GLY A 137 -4.74 4.10 -10.34
C GLY A 137 -6.26 4.08 -10.54
N LEU A 138 -6.94 5.06 -9.95
CA LEU A 138 -8.38 5.18 -9.99
C LEU A 138 -8.79 6.61 -10.31
N LEU A 139 -9.76 6.77 -11.20
CA LEU A 139 -10.51 8.02 -11.41
C LEU A 139 -11.88 7.92 -10.76
N ALA A 140 -12.40 9.05 -10.32
CA ALA A 140 -13.71 9.16 -9.68
C ALA A 140 -13.85 8.26 -8.44
N MET A 141 -12.79 8.17 -7.63
CA MET A 141 -12.77 7.42 -6.37
C MET A 141 -13.95 7.79 -5.47
N HIS A 142 -14.59 6.77 -4.89
CA HIS A 142 -15.80 6.87 -4.06
C HIS A 142 -17.06 7.31 -4.81
N SER A 143 -17.03 7.35 -6.14
CA SER A 143 -18.23 7.58 -6.93
C SER A 143 -18.98 6.29 -7.22
N SER A 144 -20.19 6.41 -7.76
CA SER A 144 -20.96 5.26 -8.23
C SER A 144 -20.40 4.62 -9.50
N CYS A 145 -19.42 5.25 -10.14
CA CYS A 145 -18.81 4.77 -11.39
C CYS A 145 -17.31 5.10 -11.38
N GLU A 146 -16.54 4.29 -10.70
CA GLU A 146 -15.10 4.40 -10.65
C GLU A 146 -14.44 3.78 -11.89
N MET A 147 -13.29 4.30 -12.28
CA MET A 147 -12.55 3.83 -13.45
C MET A 147 -11.10 3.52 -13.11
N THR A 148 -10.62 2.35 -13.50
CA THR A 148 -9.23 1.92 -13.36
C THR A 148 -8.66 1.38 -14.67
N GLY A 149 -7.34 1.25 -14.75
CA GLY A 149 -6.65 0.68 -15.89
C GLY A 149 -6.54 -0.85 -15.80
N LEU A 150 -6.98 -1.58 -16.83
CA LEU A 150 -6.84 -3.04 -16.87
C LEU A 150 -5.37 -3.49 -16.79
N LYS A 151 -4.46 -2.77 -17.47
CA LYS A 151 -3.02 -3.09 -17.44
C LYS A 151 -2.40 -2.88 -16.06
N ASP A 152 -2.93 -1.95 -15.27
CA ASP A 152 -2.46 -1.69 -13.91
C ASP A 152 -2.83 -2.84 -12.98
N GLN A 153 -4.03 -3.42 -13.15
CA GLN A 153 -4.45 -4.63 -12.42
C GLN A 153 -3.56 -5.84 -12.75
N VAL A 154 -3.22 -6.01 -14.03
CA VAL A 154 -2.33 -7.10 -14.47
C VAL A 154 -0.94 -6.90 -13.86
N ALA A 155 -0.39 -5.69 -13.92
CA ALA A 155 0.92 -5.37 -13.34
C ALA A 155 0.94 -5.61 -11.82
N LEU A 156 -0.13 -5.22 -11.11
CA LEU A 156 -0.24 -5.48 -9.68
C LEU A 156 -0.29 -6.97 -9.35
N ALA A 157 -1.02 -7.76 -10.13
CA ALA A 157 -1.06 -9.22 -9.95
C ALA A 157 0.30 -9.88 -10.22
N GLN A 158 1.02 -9.43 -11.25
CA GLN A 158 2.39 -9.87 -11.53
C GLN A 158 3.34 -9.51 -10.38
N PHE A 159 3.25 -8.30 -9.88
CA PHE A 159 4.02 -7.86 -8.73
C PHE A 159 3.75 -8.72 -7.49
N ALA A 160 2.48 -8.95 -7.15
CA ALA A 160 2.12 -9.77 -5.99
C ALA A 160 2.70 -11.18 -6.10
N LYS A 161 2.65 -11.78 -7.28
CA LYS A 161 3.27 -13.07 -7.54
C LYS A 161 4.79 -13.02 -7.32
N ALA A 162 5.47 -12.09 -7.99
CA ALA A 162 6.93 -11.94 -7.88
C ALA A 162 7.38 -11.67 -6.44
N PHE A 163 6.62 -10.87 -5.69
CA PHE A 163 6.90 -10.54 -4.30
C PHE A 163 6.92 -11.77 -3.37
N PHE A 164 6.05 -12.73 -3.59
CA PHE A 164 6.00 -13.96 -2.77
C PHE A 164 6.90 -15.08 -3.28
N GLU A 165 7.41 -14.99 -4.49
CA GLU A 165 8.30 -15.99 -5.10
C GLU A 165 9.79 -15.64 -4.94
N ASN A 166 10.15 -14.40 -4.58
CA ASN A 166 11.50 -13.89 -4.34
C ASN A 166 11.75 -13.59 -2.87
#